data_8c288f3677e078bd48e948b50b979928
#
_entry.id   8c288f3677e078bd48e948b50b979928
#
_cell.length_a   1.000
_cell.length_b   1.000
_cell.length_c   1.000
_cell.angle_alpha   90.00
_cell.angle_beta   90.00
_cell.angle_gamma   90.00
#
_symmetry.space_group_name_H-M   'P 1'
#
loop_
_entity.id
_entity.type
_entity.pdbx_description
1 polymer ?
#
loop_
_entity_poly.entity_id
_entity_poly.type
_entity_poly.pdbx_seq_one_letter_code
_entity_poly.pdbx_strand_id
1 'polypeptide(L)'
;MPLVVHTNDAVSLTDADLDEMGSIEGAFDIGTISKAKEDWVLATTARIDDKLHGFTFSTLERIGGTPCVLLGMMSIRRSSKRDQVLRGLMGEAYHRALMAFPDEDVVVGSRFVTPDALIAFDKLDEVTPSPGTNAVGEEREWGRRLAKRFGVDRKYEATLFVAREGQTGFLDFASNTPEKVKPALAEMFSVLNVPAGDVMVVYGWTMAEDLVKHGQRS
;
A
#
# COMPACT_ATOMS: atom_id res chain seq x y z
N MET A 1 -22.65 -3.87 -12.17
CA MET A 1 -21.93 -5.06 -12.60
C MET A 1 -20.91 -5.46 -11.54
N PRO A 2 -20.53 -6.72 -11.40
CA PRO A 2 -19.65 -7.18 -10.35
C PRO A 2 -18.23 -6.64 -10.56
N LEU A 3 -17.54 -6.37 -9.44
CA LEU A 3 -16.11 -6.14 -9.41
C LEU A 3 -15.39 -7.49 -9.52
N VAL A 4 -14.44 -7.59 -10.44
CA VAL A 4 -13.56 -8.76 -10.58
C VAL A 4 -12.16 -8.34 -10.15
N VAL A 5 -11.61 -9.06 -9.17
CA VAL A 5 -10.24 -8.83 -8.67
C VAL A 5 -9.40 -10.05 -8.98
N HIS A 6 -8.27 -9.85 -9.59
CA HIS A 6 -7.37 -10.91 -10.02
C HIS A 6 -5.92 -10.58 -9.69
N THR A 7 -5.17 -11.56 -9.19
CA THR A 7 -3.74 -11.42 -8.87
C THR A 7 -2.93 -12.37 -9.72
N ASN A 8 -1.87 -11.83 -10.34
CA ASN A 8 -0.86 -12.55 -11.10
C ASN A 8 0.53 -12.29 -10.53
N ASP A 9 1.49 -13.09 -10.95
CA ASP A 9 2.90 -12.74 -10.77
C ASP A 9 3.18 -11.45 -11.57
N ALA A 10 3.83 -10.47 -10.92
CA ALA A 10 4.09 -9.17 -11.54
C ALA A 10 4.88 -9.30 -12.86
N VAL A 11 5.85 -10.22 -12.91
CA VAL A 11 6.66 -10.49 -14.11
C VAL A 11 5.86 -11.01 -15.30
N SER A 12 4.65 -11.53 -15.08
CA SER A 12 3.78 -12.04 -16.14
C SER A 12 2.97 -10.93 -16.85
N LEU A 13 2.97 -9.71 -16.32
CA LEU A 13 2.29 -8.58 -16.97
C LEU A 13 2.88 -8.31 -18.36
N THR A 14 2.01 -8.09 -19.33
CA THR A 14 2.38 -7.71 -20.68
C THR A 14 2.54 -6.19 -20.80
N ASP A 15 3.14 -5.72 -21.90
CA ASP A 15 3.23 -4.27 -22.16
C ASP A 15 1.84 -3.65 -22.30
N ALA A 16 0.86 -4.37 -22.83
CA ALA A 16 -0.53 -3.92 -22.90
C ALA A 16 -1.17 -3.73 -21.51
N ASP A 17 -0.83 -4.60 -20.55
CA ASP A 17 -1.29 -4.42 -19.16
C ASP A 17 -0.67 -3.17 -18.52
N LEU A 18 0.63 -2.92 -18.76
CA LEU A 18 1.32 -1.73 -18.26
C LEU A 18 0.76 -0.46 -18.90
N ASP A 19 0.48 -0.47 -20.19
CA ASP A 19 -0.15 0.65 -20.90
C ASP A 19 -1.55 0.94 -20.34
N GLU A 20 -2.35 -0.10 -20.07
CA GLU A 20 -3.67 0.07 -19.44
C GLU A 20 -3.55 0.64 -18.03
N MET A 21 -2.60 0.18 -17.20
CA MET A 21 -2.33 0.72 -15.88
C MET A 21 -1.92 2.20 -15.95
N GLY A 22 -1.02 2.57 -16.88
CA GLY A 22 -0.59 3.93 -17.12
C GLY A 22 -1.70 4.86 -17.66
N SER A 23 -2.77 4.29 -18.21
CA SER A 23 -3.95 5.05 -18.70
C SER A 23 -4.86 5.58 -17.59
N ILE A 24 -4.67 5.17 -16.34
CA ILE A 24 -5.42 5.71 -15.20
C ILE A 24 -4.96 7.14 -14.96
N GLU A 25 -5.87 8.10 -15.15
CA GLU A 25 -5.58 9.54 -15.00
C GLU A 25 -5.02 9.88 -13.62
N GLY A 26 -3.89 10.57 -13.58
CA GLY A 26 -3.20 10.94 -12.35
C GLY A 26 -2.46 9.79 -11.66
N ALA A 27 -2.39 8.62 -12.31
CA ALA A 27 -1.60 7.48 -11.83
C ALA A 27 -0.09 7.68 -12.12
N PHE A 28 0.67 6.64 -11.85
CA PHE A 28 2.09 6.61 -12.11
C PHE A 28 2.39 6.60 -13.62
N ASP A 29 3.53 7.15 -14.00
CA ASP A 29 4.03 7.02 -15.37
C ASP A 29 4.44 5.57 -15.67
N ILE A 30 4.49 5.22 -16.96
CA ILE A 30 4.75 3.86 -17.42
C ILE A 30 6.14 3.35 -17.01
N GLY A 31 7.14 4.23 -16.92
CA GLY A 31 8.47 3.86 -16.48
C GLY A 31 8.49 3.42 -15.01
N THR A 32 7.75 4.14 -14.16
CA THR A 32 7.55 3.79 -12.75
C THR A 32 6.79 2.47 -12.60
N ILE A 33 5.75 2.23 -13.41
CA ILE A 33 4.98 0.97 -13.40
C ILE A 33 5.84 -0.20 -13.90
N SER A 34 6.62 0.00 -14.96
CA SER A 34 7.55 -1.02 -15.49
C SER A 34 8.59 -1.42 -14.45
N LYS A 35 9.13 -0.45 -13.70
CA LYS A 35 10.04 -0.74 -12.60
C LYS A 35 9.34 -1.50 -11.47
N ALA A 36 8.10 -1.16 -11.15
CA ALA A 36 7.33 -1.88 -10.14
C ALA A 36 7.10 -3.36 -10.52
N LYS A 37 6.91 -3.67 -11.81
CA LYS A 37 6.86 -5.04 -12.32
C LYS A 37 8.11 -5.85 -11.99
N GLU A 38 9.29 -5.22 -11.96
CA GLU A 38 10.57 -5.87 -11.64
C GLU A 38 10.80 -5.96 -10.11
N ASP A 39 10.35 -4.95 -9.36
CA ASP A 39 10.63 -4.81 -7.92
C ASP A 39 9.66 -5.61 -7.04
N TRP A 40 8.46 -5.95 -7.54
CA TRP A 40 7.39 -6.59 -6.78
C TRP A 40 7.02 -7.96 -7.32
N VAL A 41 6.53 -8.84 -6.42
CA VAL A 41 6.21 -10.23 -6.76
C VAL A 41 4.82 -10.37 -7.37
N LEU A 42 3.85 -9.65 -6.81
CA LEU A 42 2.44 -9.77 -7.19
C LEU A 42 1.90 -8.47 -7.76
N ALA A 43 1.08 -8.60 -8.78
CA ALA A 43 0.26 -7.53 -9.34
C ALA A 43 -1.22 -7.93 -9.24
N THR A 44 -2.01 -7.15 -8.53
CA THR A 44 -3.46 -7.33 -8.40
C THR A 44 -4.18 -6.26 -9.19
N THR A 45 -5.12 -6.66 -10.04
CA THR A 45 -5.97 -5.77 -10.83
C THR A 45 -7.43 -5.88 -10.40
N ALA A 46 -8.14 -4.77 -10.47
CA ALA A 46 -9.56 -4.67 -10.17
C ALA A 46 -10.30 -4.13 -11.41
N ARG A 47 -11.21 -4.94 -11.96
CA ARG A 47 -11.94 -4.64 -13.20
C ARG A 47 -13.46 -4.59 -12.97
N ILE A 48 -14.11 -3.68 -13.68
CA ILE A 48 -15.58 -3.60 -13.79
C ILE A 48 -15.87 -3.52 -15.29
N ASP A 49 -16.68 -4.43 -15.81
CA ASP A 49 -16.99 -4.50 -17.25
C ASP A 49 -15.74 -4.58 -18.13
N ASP A 50 -14.83 -5.46 -17.74
CA ASP A 50 -13.50 -5.68 -18.36
C ASP A 50 -12.57 -4.47 -18.35
N LYS A 51 -13.02 -3.33 -17.84
CA LYS A 51 -12.23 -2.11 -17.74
C LYS A 51 -11.46 -2.06 -16.43
N LEU A 52 -10.18 -1.71 -16.51
CA LEU A 52 -9.34 -1.53 -15.32
C LEU A 52 -9.80 -0.31 -14.52
N HIS A 53 -10.11 -0.54 -13.24
CA HIS A 53 -10.49 0.50 -12.28
C HIS A 53 -9.46 0.75 -11.20
N GLY A 54 -8.53 -0.17 -11.01
CA GLY A 54 -7.40 -0.01 -10.10
C GLY A 54 -6.46 -1.20 -10.12
N PHE A 55 -5.27 -0.99 -9.59
CA PHE A 55 -4.25 -2.02 -9.45
C PHE A 55 -3.40 -1.78 -8.20
N THR A 56 -2.73 -2.82 -7.73
CA THR A 56 -1.68 -2.74 -6.71
C THR A 56 -0.57 -3.74 -6.99
N PHE A 57 0.66 -3.33 -6.68
CA PHE A 57 1.83 -4.22 -6.60
C PHE A 57 2.13 -4.53 -5.14
N SER A 58 2.44 -5.77 -4.83
CA SER A 58 2.69 -6.22 -3.47
C SER A 58 3.65 -7.40 -3.39
N THR A 59 4.14 -7.67 -2.18
CA THR A 59 4.92 -8.87 -1.86
C THR A 59 4.47 -9.41 -0.50
N LEU A 60 4.39 -10.73 -0.39
CA LEU A 60 4.19 -11.43 0.88
C LEU A 60 5.52 -12.09 1.27
N GLU A 61 6.01 -11.77 2.45
CA GLU A 61 7.29 -12.31 2.93
C GLU A 61 7.36 -12.32 4.46
N ARG A 62 8.47 -12.82 5.01
CA ARG A 62 8.75 -12.70 6.45
C ARG A 62 9.89 -11.73 6.71
N ILE A 63 9.65 -10.80 7.65
CA ILE A 63 10.67 -9.89 8.16
C ILE A 63 10.98 -10.29 9.61
N GLY A 64 12.19 -10.81 9.85
CA GLY A 64 12.57 -11.29 11.19
C GLY A 64 11.68 -12.41 11.72
N GLY A 65 11.13 -13.24 10.83
CA GLY A 65 10.21 -14.33 11.16
C GLY A 65 8.72 -13.95 11.15
N THR A 66 8.36 -12.67 11.25
CA THR A 66 6.98 -12.19 11.23
C THR A 66 6.43 -12.10 9.81
N PRO A 67 5.24 -12.66 9.53
CA PRO A 67 4.56 -12.51 8.26
C PRO A 67 4.27 -11.04 7.91
N CYS A 68 4.50 -10.67 6.65
CA CYS A 68 4.27 -9.32 6.18
C CYS A 68 3.59 -9.28 4.81
N VAL A 69 2.66 -8.35 4.63
CA VAL A 69 2.16 -7.88 3.35
C VAL A 69 2.76 -6.51 3.08
N LEU A 70 3.58 -6.41 2.06
CA LEU A 70 4.21 -5.15 1.67
C LEU A 70 3.50 -4.61 0.43
N LEU A 71 2.89 -3.44 0.57
CA LEU A 71 2.22 -2.74 -0.53
C LEU A 71 3.21 -1.75 -1.15
N GLY A 72 3.53 -1.97 -2.42
CA GLY A 72 4.51 -1.15 -3.14
C GLY A 72 3.89 0.06 -3.81
N MET A 73 2.89 -0.19 -4.63
CA MET A 73 2.23 0.80 -5.46
C MET A 73 0.74 0.46 -5.58
N MET A 74 -0.11 1.46 -5.50
CA MET A 74 -1.55 1.30 -5.76
C MET A 74 -2.06 2.54 -6.49
N SER A 75 -2.90 2.33 -7.50
CA SER A 75 -3.67 3.41 -8.11
C SER A 75 -5.10 2.97 -8.39
N ILE A 76 -6.04 3.89 -8.23
CA ILE A 76 -7.47 3.64 -8.41
C ILE A 76 -8.08 4.78 -9.22
N ARG A 77 -8.82 4.43 -10.28
CA ARG A 77 -9.49 5.39 -11.15
C ARG A 77 -10.49 6.24 -10.36
N ARG A 78 -10.50 7.55 -10.60
CA ARG A 78 -11.49 8.47 -10.06
C ARG A 78 -12.89 8.09 -10.54
N SER A 79 -13.73 7.61 -9.65
CA SER A 79 -15.10 7.23 -9.95
C SER A 79 -15.91 7.02 -8.66
N SER A 80 -17.23 6.91 -8.79
CA SER A 80 -18.12 6.52 -7.68
C SER A 80 -17.89 5.09 -7.17
N LYS A 81 -17.05 4.30 -7.87
CA LYS A 81 -16.67 2.93 -7.50
C LYS A 81 -15.37 2.82 -6.71
N ARG A 82 -14.68 3.96 -6.48
CA ARG A 82 -13.39 4.03 -5.79
C ARG A 82 -13.32 3.16 -4.54
N ASP A 83 -14.28 3.33 -3.62
CA ASP A 83 -14.26 2.60 -2.33
C ASP A 83 -14.49 1.10 -2.50
N GLN A 84 -15.29 0.72 -3.49
CA GLN A 84 -15.49 -0.68 -3.83
C GLN A 84 -14.19 -1.30 -4.38
N VAL A 85 -13.50 -0.58 -5.25
CA VAL A 85 -12.22 -1.01 -5.85
C VAL A 85 -11.15 -1.13 -4.77
N LEU A 86 -11.02 -0.13 -3.89
CA LEU A 86 -10.07 -0.17 -2.77
C LEU A 86 -10.31 -1.38 -1.87
N ARG A 87 -11.56 -1.59 -1.44
CA ARG A 87 -11.92 -2.76 -0.62
C ARG A 87 -11.60 -4.08 -1.34
N GLY A 88 -11.82 -4.15 -2.66
CA GLY A 88 -11.48 -5.32 -3.45
C GLY A 88 -9.98 -5.61 -3.48
N LEU A 89 -9.17 -4.59 -3.76
CA LEU A 89 -7.70 -4.73 -3.78
C LEU A 89 -7.14 -5.12 -2.41
N MET A 90 -7.57 -4.45 -1.34
CA MET A 90 -7.14 -4.77 0.02
C MET A 90 -7.66 -6.14 0.48
N GLY A 91 -8.91 -6.47 0.17
CA GLY A 91 -9.48 -7.79 0.47
C GLY A 91 -8.71 -8.93 -0.18
N GLU A 92 -8.26 -8.75 -1.43
CA GLU A 92 -7.41 -9.75 -2.10
C GLU A 92 -6.03 -9.85 -1.44
N ALA A 93 -5.43 -8.73 -1.00
CA ALA A 93 -4.18 -8.75 -0.26
C ALA A 93 -4.31 -9.53 1.06
N TYR A 94 -5.39 -9.32 1.81
CA TYR A 94 -5.69 -10.08 3.03
C TYR A 94 -5.98 -11.56 2.74
N HIS A 95 -6.71 -11.86 1.66
CA HIS A 95 -6.95 -13.25 1.24
C HIS A 95 -5.64 -13.98 0.94
N ARG A 96 -4.72 -13.33 0.24
CA ARG A 96 -3.40 -13.89 -0.06
C ARG A 96 -2.57 -14.10 1.21
N ALA A 97 -2.63 -13.16 2.15
CA ALA A 97 -1.97 -13.31 3.44
C ALA A 97 -2.54 -14.49 4.24
N LEU A 98 -3.86 -14.64 4.28
CA LEU A 98 -4.53 -15.75 4.94
C LEU A 98 -4.09 -17.11 4.35
N MET A 99 -3.94 -17.19 3.02
CA MET A 99 -3.50 -18.43 2.36
C MET A 99 -2.01 -18.73 2.58
N ALA A 100 -1.19 -17.69 2.74
CA ALA A 100 0.26 -17.85 2.92
C ALA A 100 0.66 -18.05 4.39
N PHE A 101 -0.10 -17.46 5.32
CA PHE A 101 0.20 -17.39 6.75
C PHE A 101 -1.04 -17.70 7.58
N PRO A 102 -1.61 -18.93 7.47
CA PRO A 102 -2.79 -19.31 8.23
C PRO A 102 -2.49 -19.24 9.73
N ASP A 103 -3.44 -18.72 10.49
CA ASP A 103 -3.38 -18.63 11.96
C ASP A 103 -2.23 -17.76 12.53
N GLU A 104 -1.68 -16.86 11.72
CA GLU A 104 -0.62 -15.95 12.15
C GLU A 104 -1.05 -14.48 12.02
N ASP A 105 -0.60 -13.64 12.96
CA ASP A 105 -0.74 -12.20 12.88
C ASP A 105 0.20 -11.66 11.79
N VAL A 106 -0.28 -10.68 11.03
CA VAL A 106 0.41 -10.18 9.85
C VAL A 106 0.61 -8.66 9.94
N VAL A 107 1.83 -8.22 9.67
CA VAL A 107 2.12 -6.79 9.46
C VAL A 107 1.79 -6.41 8.02
N VAL A 108 1.05 -5.33 7.85
CA VAL A 108 0.82 -4.71 6.53
C VAL A 108 1.56 -3.39 6.50
N GLY A 109 2.49 -3.22 5.57
CA GLY A 109 3.33 -2.03 5.48
C GLY A 109 3.34 -1.39 4.11
N SER A 110 3.50 -0.06 4.08
CA SER A 110 3.66 0.71 2.85
C SER A 110 4.38 2.04 3.08
N ARG A 111 4.49 2.83 2.01
CA ARG A 111 5.04 4.20 2.02
C ARG A 111 3.98 5.15 1.49
N PHE A 112 3.65 6.18 2.25
CA PHE A 112 2.63 7.15 1.91
C PHE A 112 3.22 8.53 1.68
N VAL A 113 2.63 9.28 0.75
CA VAL A 113 2.95 10.69 0.50
C VAL A 113 1.79 11.61 0.87
N THR A 114 0.59 11.07 1.02
CA THR A 114 -0.63 11.82 1.34
C THR A 114 -1.40 11.15 2.47
N PRO A 115 -2.04 11.94 3.36
CA PRO A 115 -2.78 11.40 4.49
C PRO A 115 -4.05 10.63 4.12
N ASP A 116 -4.68 10.93 2.97
CA ASP A 116 -5.85 10.24 2.48
C ASP A 116 -5.56 8.79 2.05
N ALA A 117 -4.32 8.47 1.72
CA ALA A 117 -3.89 7.10 1.43
C ALA A 117 -4.04 6.15 2.64
N LEU A 118 -4.05 6.69 3.86
CA LEU A 118 -4.27 5.89 5.08
C LEU A 118 -5.61 5.17 5.13
N ILE A 119 -6.60 5.55 4.31
CA ILE A 119 -7.86 4.82 4.20
C ILE A 119 -7.65 3.36 3.78
N ALA A 120 -6.53 3.03 3.12
CA ALA A 120 -6.17 1.65 2.82
C ALA A 120 -5.92 0.81 4.09
N PHE A 121 -5.58 1.47 5.20
CA PHE A 121 -5.26 0.85 6.48
C PHE A 121 -6.38 0.97 7.52
N ASP A 122 -7.61 1.32 7.12
CA ASP A 122 -8.75 1.52 8.03
C ASP A 122 -9.18 0.23 8.76
N LYS A 123 -8.73 -0.93 8.30
CA LYS A 123 -9.01 -2.25 8.86
C LYS A 123 -7.85 -2.83 9.67
N LEU A 124 -6.76 -2.10 9.81
CA LEU A 124 -5.61 -2.55 10.56
C LEU A 124 -5.64 -2.00 11.98
N ASP A 125 -5.13 -2.80 12.90
CA ASP A 125 -4.88 -2.42 14.28
C ASP A 125 -3.49 -1.77 14.41
N GLU A 126 -3.32 -0.96 15.45
CA GLU A 126 -2.02 -0.37 15.84
C GLU A 126 -1.29 0.32 14.68
N VAL A 127 -2.03 1.05 13.83
CA VAL A 127 -1.42 1.79 12.71
C VAL A 127 -0.40 2.79 13.22
N THR A 128 0.83 2.63 12.78
CA THR A 128 2.00 3.40 13.21
C THR A 128 2.75 3.98 11.99
N PRO A 129 3.11 5.30 12.00
CA PRO A 129 2.82 6.29 13.04
C PRO A 129 1.35 6.68 13.08
N SER A 130 0.89 7.16 14.22
CA SER A 130 -0.46 7.70 14.40
C SER A 130 -0.44 9.06 15.10
N PRO A 131 -1.42 9.97 14.81
CA PRO A 131 -1.44 11.31 15.38
C PRO A 131 -1.48 11.29 16.90
N GLY A 132 -0.66 12.14 17.53
CA GLY A 132 -0.64 12.31 19.00
C GLY A 132 0.08 11.19 19.74
N THR A 133 0.64 10.18 19.07
CA THR A 133 1.45 9.14 19.69
C THR A 133 2.92 9.31 19.36
N ASN A 134 3.77 9.07 20.36
CA ASN A 134 5.22 9.01 20.15
C ASN A 134 5.62 7.54 20.13
N ALA A 135 5.89 7.03 18.94
CA ALA A 135 6.36 5.67 18.76
C ALA A 135 7.64 5.42 19.58
N VAL A 136 7.73 4.26 20.20
CA VAL A 136 8.86 3.86 21.05
C VAL A 136 9.48 2.56 20.59
N GLY A 137 10.64 2.22 21.10
CA GLY A 137 11.29 0.91 21.07
C GLY A 137 10.99 0.07 19.81
N GLU A 138 10.12 -0.88 19.97
CA GLU A 138 9.76 -1.87 18.95
C GLU A 138 9.06 -1.24 17.74
N GLU A 139 8.21 -0.23 17.94
CA GLU A 139 7.52 0.44 16.84
C GLU A 139 8.53 1.13 15.90
N ARG A 140 9.54 1.83 16.47
CA ARG A 140 10.62 2.43 15.66
C ARG A 140 11.48 1.39 14.96
N GLU A 141 11.66 0.24 15.60
CA GLU A 141 12.42 -0.86 15.01
C GLU A 141 11.67 -1.45 13.80
N TRP A 142 10.37 -1.62 13.89
CA TRP A 142 9.54 -2.00 12.75
C TRP A 142 9.63 -0.98 11.60
N GLY A 143 9.56 0.29 11.92
CA GLY A 143 9.78 1.35 10.92
C GLY A 143 11.13 1.23 10.21
N ARG A 144 12.23 0.93 10.93
CA ARG A 144 13.56 0.72 10.34
C ARG A 144 13.62 -0.52 9.45
N ARG A 145 13.03 -1.65 9.91
CA ARG A 145 12.98 -2.90 9.12
C ARG A 145 12.24 -2.68 7.81
N LEU A 146 11.10 -2.02 7.85
CA LEU A 146 10.31 -1.69 6.68
C LEU A 146 11.03 -0.70 5.77
N ALA A 147 11.61 0.36 6.31
CA ALA A 147 12.41 1.31 5.53
C ALA A 147 13.56 0.62 4.79
N LYS A 148 14.26 -0.29 5.46
CA LYS A 148 15.32 -1.11 4.83
C LYS A 148 14.76 -2.00 3.73
N ARG A 149 13.63 -2.67 3.98
CA ARG A 149 13.02 -3.56 2.99
C ARG A 149 12.50 -2.80 1.77
N PHE A 150 11.99 -1.60 1.95
CA PHE A 150 11.59 -0.69 0.86
C PHE A 150 12.78 0.00 0.16
N GLY A 151 14.03 -0.19 0.63
CA GLY A 151 15.22 0.45 0.08
C GLY A 151 15.28 1.96 0.35
N VAL A 152 14.63 2.44 1.40
CA VAL A 152 14.54 3.88 1.76
C VAL A 152 15.19 4.20 3.11
N ASP A 153 16.04 3.30 3.62
CA ASP A 153 16.66 3.41 4.94
C ASP A 153 17.83 4.41 5.01
N ARG A 154 18.39 4.78 3.87
CA ARG A 154 19.60 5.63 3.82
C ARG A 154 19.43 7.00 4.52
N LYS A 155 18.27 7.62 4.39
CA LYS A 155 17.91 8.90 5.02
C LYS A 155 16.61 8.76 5.81
N TYR A 156 16.46 7.67 6.54
CA TYR A 156 15.26 7.39 7.32
C TYR A 156 15.35 7.96 8.74
N GLU A 157 14.36 8.77 9.10
CA GLU A 157 14.19 9.35 10.43
C GLU A 157 13.19 8.54 11.24
N ALA A 158 13.68 7.64 12.08
CA ALA A 158 12.85 6.67 12.82
C ALA A 158 11.89 7.31 13.84
N THR A 159 12.14 8.53 14.27
CA THR A 159 11.24 9.27 15.19
C THR A 159 10.01 9.83 14.48
N LEU A 160 10.12 10.11 13.18
CA LEU A 160 9.07 10.67 12.34
C LEU A 160 8.52 9.64 11.35
N PHE A 161 9.14 8.46 11.24
CA PHE A 161 8.85 7.46 10.21
C PHE A 161 9.01 7.99 8.78
N VAL A 162 9.86 8.97 8.58
CA VAL A 162 10.05 9.65 7.29
C VAL A 162 11.36 9.22 6.65
N ALA A 163 11.27 8.79 5.39
CA ALA A 163 12.42 8.62 4.52
C ALA A 163 12.54 9.83 3.60
N ARG A 164 13.70 10.49 3.60
CA ARG A 164 13.98 11.70 2.85
C ARG A 164 14.52 11.40 1.47
N GLU A 165 14.05 12.17 0.48
CA GLU A 165 14.55 12.27 -0.89
C GLU A 165 14.49 11.01 -1.79
N GLY A 166 14.14 11.22 -3.04
CA GLY A 166 14.40 10.29 -4.15
C GLY A 166 13.60 8.99 -4.12
N GLN A 167 12.40 8.99 -3.58
CA GLN A 167 11.61 7.78 -3.39
C GLN A 167 10.68 7.49 -4.56
N THR A 168 10.60 6.23 -4.95
CA THR A 168 9.71 5.71 -6.00
C THR A 168 8.95 4.49 -5.50
N GLY A 169 7.83 4.13 -6.16
CA GLY A 169 7.08 2.91 -5.85
C GLY A 169 6.42 2.93 -4.48
N PHE A 170 5.62 3.91 -4.22
CA PHE A 170 4.86 4.08 -2.98
C PHE A 170 3.36 3.84 -3.21
N LEU A 171 2.62 3.63 -2.13
CA LEU A 171 1.17 3.63 -2.17
C LEU A 171 0.68 5.07 -2.33
N ASP A 172 -0.14 5.31 -3.36
CA ASP A 172 -0.63 6.62 -3.73
C ASP A 172 -2.06 6.52 -4.29
N PHE A 173 -2.82 7.56 -4.06
CA PHE A 173 -4.16 7.76 -4.61
C PHE A 173 -4.21 8.97 -5.55
N ALA A 174 -3.14 9.26 -6.27
CA ALA A 174 -3.07 10.41 -7.16
C ALA A 174 -4.21 10.48 -8.18
N SER A 175 -4.75 9.31 -8.57
CA SER A 175 -5.93 9.19 -9.44
C SER A 175 -7.26 9.38 -8.72
N ASN A 176 -7.29 9.48 -7.39
CA ASN A 176 -8.50 9.58 -6.60
C ASN A 176 -8.86 11.01 -6.26
N THR A 177 -10.15 11.24 -5.99
CA THR A 177 -10.60 12.48 -5.37
C THR A 177 -10.16 12.47 -3.91
N PRO A 178 -9.46 13.52 -3.42
CA PRO A 178 -9.06 13.61 -2.03
C PRO A 178 -10.25 13.48 -1.09
N GLU A 179 -10.09 12.70 -0.04
CA GLU A 179 -11.04 12.57 1.06
C GLU A 179 -10.92 13.76 2.01
N LYS A 180 -11.95 13.94 2.87
CA LYS A 180 -11.83 14.86 3.99
C LYS A 180 -10.85 14.29 5.01
N VAL A 181 -9.67 14.88 5.06
CA VAL A 181 -8.61 14.46 5.97
C VAL A 181 -8.81 15.09 7.34
N LYS A 182 -8.69 14.30 8.41
CA LYS A 182 -8.72 14.82 9.78
C LYS A 182 -7.52 15.76 10.00
N PRO A 183 -7.69 16.93 10.68
CA PRO A 183 -6.61 17.90 10.88
C PRO A 183 -5.34 17.28 11.47
N ALA A 184 -5.46 16.39 12.45
CA ALA A 184 -4.32 15.72 13.08
C ALA A 184 -3.53 14.82 12.10
N LEU A 185 -4.20 14.19 11.13
CA LEU A 185 -3.52 13.44 10.06
C LEU A 185 -2.82 14.37 9.08
N ALA A 186 -3.46 15.48 8.71
CA ALA A 186 -2.84 16.48 7.85
C ALA A 186 -1.57 17.07 8.50
N GLU A 187 -1.62 17.36 9.80
CA GLU A 187 -0.48 17.82 10.59
C GLU A 187 0.66 16.78 10.58
N MET A 188 0.36 15.50 10.84
CA MET A 188 1.35 14.44 10.83
C MET A 188 2.09 14.34 9.48
N PHE A 189 1.38 14.51 8.36
CA PHE A 189 1.98 14.47 7.02
C PHE A 189 2.64 15.80 6.59
N SER A 190 2.43 16.89 7.32
CA SER A 190 3.01 18.20 6.99
C SER A 190 4.54 18.24 7.08
N VAL A 191 5.15 17.25 7.74
CA VAL A 191 6.62 17.10 7.84
C VAL A 191 7.28 16.63 6.54
N LEU A 192 6.47 16.17 5.55
CA LEU A 192 6.97 15.66 4.27
C LEU A 192 7.21 16.79 3.27
N ASN A 193 8.38 16.80 2.67
CA ASN A 193 8.65 17.53 1.44
C ASN A 193 8.41 16.60 0.23
N VAL A 194 7.14 16.43 -0.14
CA VAL A 194 6.74 15.53 -1.23
C VAL A 194 7.43 15.85 -2.56
N PRO A 195 7.58 17.13 -2.98
CA PRO A 195 8.35 17.48 -4.18
C PRO A 195 9.82 17.05 -4.14
N ALA A 196 10.42 16.94 -2.95
CA ALA A 196 11.77 16.41 -2.79
C ALA A 196 11.81 14.87 -2.74
N GLY A 197 10.65 14.20 -2.77
CA GLY A 197 10.54 12.76 -2.74
C GLY A 197 10.46 12.15 -1.33
N ASP A 198 10.07 12.93 -0.33
CA ASP A 198 9.87 12.41 1.02
C ASP A 198 8.65 11.48 1.07
N VAL A 199 8.78 10.40 1.83
CA VAL A 199 7.69 9.43 2.08
C VAL A 199 7.62 9.08 3.55
N MET A 200 6.43 8.78 4.04
CA MET A 200 6.19 8.24 5.37
C MET A 200 6.05 6.73 5.30
N VAL A 201 6.88 6.00 6.03
CA VAL A 201 6.73 4.55 6.20
C VAL A 201 5.64 4.32 7.23
N VAL A 202 4.60 3.60 6.85
CA VAL A 202 3.45 3.31 7.72
C VAL A 202 3.21 1.81 7.72
N TYR A 203 2.84 1.28 8.88
CA TYR A 203 2.41 -0.11 9.00
C TYR A 203 1.28 -0.23 10.02
N GLY A 204 0.60 -1.36 9.98
CA GLY A 204 -0.38 -1.78 10.98
C GLY A 204 -0.43 -3.28 11.06
N TRP A 205 -1.17 -3.80 12.03
CA TRP A 205 -1.34 -5.23 12.24
C TRP A 205 -2.73 -5.69 11.79
N THR A 206 -2.82 -6.91 11.34
CA THR A 206 -4.08 -7.65 11.26
C THR A 206 -3.92 -8.94 12.03
N MET A 207 -4.77 -9.15 13.02
CA MET A 207 -4.80 -10.39 13.80
C MET A 207 -5.29 -11.55 12.93
N ALA A 208 -4.86 -12.76 13.22
CA ALA A 208 -5.24 -13.97 12.48
C ALA A 208 -6.76 -14.09 12.28
N GLU A 209 -7.53 -13.84 13.33
CA GLU A 209 -9.02 -13.89 13.32
C GLU A 209 -9.66 -12.80 12.45
N ASP A 210 -9.06 -11.61 12.38
CA ASP A 210 -9.54 -10.52 11.52
C ASP A 210 -9.10 -10.74 10.08
N LEU A 211 -7.94 -11.34 9.87
CA LEU A 211 -7.49 -11.77 8.55
C LEU A 211 -8.49 -12.74 7.90
N VAL A 212 -9.06 -13.69 8.69
CA VAL A 212 -10.13 -14.57 8.22
C VAL A 212 -11.36 -13.78 7.78
N LYS A 213 -11.79 -12.77 8.56
CA LYS A 213 -12.96 -11.94 8.23
C LYS A 213 -12.73 -11.07 6.98
N HIS A 214 -11.52 -10.49 6.85
CA HIS A 214 -11.20 -9.56 5.77
C HIS A 214 -10.78 -10.25 4.48
N GLY A 215 -10.20 -11.46 4.55
CA GLY A 215 -9.75 -12.25 3.41
C GLY A 215 -10.80 -13.20 2.82
N GLN A 216 -11.99 -13.32 3.41
CA GLN A 216 -13.07 -14.10 2.81
C GLN A 216 -13.60 -13.40 1.55
N ARG A 217 -13.54 -14.10 0.42
CA ARG A 217 -14.16 -13.64 -0.83
C ARG A 217 -15.68 -13.68 -0.67
N SER A 218 -16.31 -12.53 -0.84
CA SER A 218 -17.79 -12.39 -0.88
C SER A 218 -18.33 -12.90 -2.21
#